data_273d0c87fc81848294ebf81d3bb257ea
#
_entry.id   273d0c87fc81848294ebf81d3bb257ea
#
_cell.length_a   1.000
_cell.length_b   1.000
_cell.length_c   1.000
_cell.angle_alpha   90.00
_cell.angle_beta   90.00
_cell.angle_gamma   90.00
#
_symmetry.space_group_name_H-M   'P 1'
#
loop_
_entity.id
_entity.type
_entity.pdbx_description
1 polymer ?
#
loop_
_entity_poly.entity_id
_entity_poly.type
_entity_poly.pdbx_seq_one_letter_code
_entity_poly.pdbx_strand_id
1 'polypeptide(L)'
;MVVPPLNFSMVSEGVFRSGYPIACNFPFLRRLGLRSILCLCPESVLPGSIAWANDAGVNMEMCDLGENSPPFVSMPLSAMRKAVDFLSDRRNRPILVHCLTGKTQTGCVVGCLRRRQKWSMGAIFDEYARFAGHSAKPLDMQFIELFE
;
A
#
# COMPACT_ATOMS: atom_id res chain seq x y z
N MET A 1 -17.18 -17.06 -8.99
CA MET A 1 -16.94 -15.60 -9.06
C MET A 1 -15.69 -15.25 -8.25
N VAL A 2 -14.79 -14.45 -8.79
CA VAL A 2 -13.63 -13.94 -8.06
C VAL A 2 -13.92 -12.54 -7.57
N VAL A 3 -13.48 -12.25 -6.36
CA VAL A 3 -13.76 -10.98 -5.69
C VAL A 3 -12.44 -10.27 -5.37
N PRO A 4 -12.21 -9.06 -5.91
CA PRO A 4 -11.03 -8.29 -5.55
C PRO A 4 -11.10 -7.82 -4.10
N PRO A 5 -9.94 -7.55 -3.47
CA PRO A 5 -9.94 -6.94 -2.14
C PRO A 5 -10.58 -5.54 -2.15
N LEU A 6 -10.97 -5.09 -0.96
CA LEU A 6 -11.54 -3.75 -0.77
C LEU A 6 -10.62 -2.68 -1.36
N ASN A 7 -11.18 -1.71 -2.10
CA ASN A 7 -10.45 -0.58 -2.68
C ASN A 7 -9.29 -0.98 -3.60
N PHE A 8 -9.42 -2.11 -4.26
CA PHE A 8 -8.41 -2.60 -5.19
C PHE A 8 -8.27 -1.68 -6.40
N SER A 9 -7.03 -1.40 -6.79
CA SER A 9 -6.71 -0.64 -8.00
C SER A 9 -5.29 -0.93 -8.47
N MET A 10 -5.04 -0.74 -9.76
CA MET A 10 -3.70 -0.73 -10.30
C MET A 10 -3.06 0.65 -10.06
N VAL A 11 -1.86 0.66 -9.51
CA VAL A 11 -1.07 1.89 -9.33
C VAL A 11 -0.27 2.19 -10.59
N SER A 12 0.48 1.21 -11.04
CA SER A 12 1.30 1.25 -12.26
C SER A 12 1.56 -0.18 -12.68
N GLU A 13 2.33 -0.38 -13.76
CA GLU A 13 2.65 -1.72 -14.25
C GLU A 13 3.27 -2.57 -13.13
N GLY A 14 2.59 -3.65 -12.77
CA GLY A 14 3.06 -4.60 -11.76
C GLY A 14 2.91 -4.12 -10.32
N VAL A 15 2.26 -2.99 -10.05
CA VAL A 15 2.01 -2.49 -8.71
C VAL A 15 0.52 -2.26 -8.50
N PHE A 16 -0.04 -2.92 -7.49
CA PHE A 16 -1.45 -2.86 -7.14
C PHE A 16 -1.61 -2.39 -5.69
N ARG A 17 -2.77 -1.84 -5.39
CA ARG A 17 -3.12 -1.37 -4.06
C ARG A 17 -4.47 -1.91 -3.62
N SER A 18 -4.65 -2.12 -2.32
CA SER A 18 -5.95 -2.52 -1.77
C SER A 18 -6.01 -2.32 -0.26
N GLY A 19 -7.17 -2.60 0.32
CA GLY A 19 -7.32 -2.88 1.74
C GLY A 19 -6.89 -4.31 2.05
N TYR A 20 -7.10 -4.73 3.29
CA TYR A 20 -6.64 -6.03 3.78
C TYR A 20 -7.34 -7.16 3.02
N PRO A 21 -6.58 -8.04 2.32
CA PRO A 21 -7.16 -9.19 1.63
C PRO A 21 -7.68 -10.23 2.62
N ILE A 22 -8.90 -10.70 2.40
CA ILE A 22 -9.51 -11.78 3.18
C ILE A 22 -9.63 -13.03 2.32
N ALA A 23 -10.03 -14.14 2.93
CA ALA A 23 -10.02 -15.46 2.26
C ALA A 23 -10.75 -15.46 0.92
N CYS A 24 -11.89 -14.78 0.81
CA CYS A 24 -12.64 -14.72 -0.46
C CYS A 24 -11.91 -13.98 -1.58
N ASN A 25 -10.87 -13.21 -1.26
CA ASN A 25 -10.06 -12.49 -2.25
C ASN A 25 -8.87 -13.33 -2.77
N PHE A 26 -8.50 -14.41 -2.10
CA PHE A 26 -7.31 -15.17 -2.47
C PHE A 26 -7.36 -15.72 -3.91
N PRO A 27 -8.48 -16.24 -4.41
CA PRO A 27 -8.55 -16.64 -5.82
C PRO A 27 -8.25 -15.50 -6.79
N PHE A 28 -8.71 -14.29 -6.48
CA PHE A 28 -8.40 -13.10 -7.29
C PHE A 28 -6.90 -12.79 -7.26
N LEU A 29 -6.31 -12.77 -6.07
CA LEU A 29 -4.87 -12.50 -5.92
C LEU A 29 -4.03 -13.55 -6.64
N ARG A 30 -4.45 -14.80 -6.62
CA ARG A 30 -3.77 -15.88 -7.35
C ARG A 30 -3.73 -15.60 -8.85
N ARG A 31 -4.81 -15.05 -9.40
CA ARG A 31 -4.88 -14.68 -10.83
C ARG A 31 -3.94 -13.53 -11.18
N LEU A 32 -3.64 -12.65 -10.25
CA LEU A 32 -2.68 -11.57 -10.48
C LEU A 32 -1.24 -12.08 -10.64
N GLY A 33 -0.96 -13.29 -10.17
CA GLY A 33 0.38 -13.85 -10.23
C GLY A 33 1.39 -13.06 -9.39
N LEU A 34 0.97 -12.62 -8.20
CA LEU A 34 1.80 -11.79 -7.32
C LEU A 34 3.10 -12.50 -6.98
N ARG A 35 4.20 -11.75 -7.02
CA ARG A 35 5.48 -12.16 -6.46
C ARG A 35 5.61 -11.74 -5.01
N SER A 36 5.09 -10.56 -4.67
CA SER A 36 5.26 -9.98 -3.35
C SER A 36 3.98 -9.29 -2.88
N ILE A 37 3.83 -9.24 -1.56
CA ILE A 37 2.84 -8.40 -0.88
C ILE A 37 3.59 -7.52 0.11
N LEU A 38 3.35 -6.21 0.06
CA LEU A 38 3.85 -5.27 1.05
C LEU A 38 2.71 -4.94 2.02
N CYS A 39 2.83 -5.46 3.24
CA CYS A 39 1.84 -5.26 4.29
C CYS A 39 2.24 -4.09 5.18
N LEU A 40 1.38 -3.06 5.25
CA LEU A 40 1.64 -1.85 6.02
C LEU A 40 1.01 -1.90 7.43
N CYS A 41 0.35 -3.00 7.76
CA CYS A 41 -0.33 -3.20 9.04
C CYS A 41 0.06 -4.55 9.66
N PRO A 42 1.36 -4.76 9.99
CA PRO A 42 1.84 -6.06 10.45
C PRO A 42 1.15 -6.56 11.71
N GLU A 43 0.71 -5.66 12.58
CA GLU A 43 -0.01 -6.01 13.82
C GLU A 43 -1.38 -6.64 13.58
N SER A 44 -1.93 -6.47 12.37
CA SER A 44 -3.26 -6.98 12.01
C SER A 44 -3.22 -8.23 11.14
N VAL A 45 -2.02 -8.77 10.86
CA VAL A 45 -1.88 -9.92 9.96
C VAL A 45 -2.44 -11.18 10.62
N LEU A 46 -3.30 -11.87 9.88
CA LEU A 46 -3.90 -13.12 10.33
C LEU A 46 -3.05 -14.33 9.90
N PRO A 47 -3.02 -15.41 10.70
CA PRO A 47 -2.28 -16.63 10.33
C PRO A 47 -2.69 -17.21 8.98
N GLY A 48 -3.98 -17.08 8.62
CA GLY A 48 -4.48 -17.57 7.33
C GLY A 48 -3.88 -16.84 6.14
N SER A 49 -3.59 -15.55 6.28
CA SER A 49 -2.94 -14.76 5.21
C SER A 49 -1.50 -15.21 5.00
N ILE A 50 -0.78 -15.46 6.08
CA ILE A 50 0.60 -15.94 6.01
C ILE A 50 0.64 -17.33 5.39
N ALA A 51 -0.26 -18.22 5.81
CA ALA A 51 -0.35 -19.57 5.27
C ALA A 51 -0.65 -19.55 3.77
N TRP A 52 -1.59 -18.71 3.35
CA TRP A 52 -1.90 -18.58 1.93
C TRP A 52 -0.71 -18.09 1.12
N ALA A 53 -0.01 -17.04 1.61
CA ALA A 53 1.14 -16.49 0.91
C ALA A 53 2.24 -17.54 0.75
N ASN A 54 2.53 -18.30 1.80
CA ASN A 54 3.52 -19.38 1.77
C ASN A 54 3.12 -20.45 0.75
N ASP A 55 1.86 -20.88 0.76
CA ASP A 55 1.34 -21.88 -0.17
C ASP A 55 1.39 -21.40 -1.61
N ALA A 56 1.09 -20.15 -1.85
CA ALA A 56 1.08 -19.55 -3.18
C ALA A 56 2.48 -19.12 -3.68
N GLY A 57 3.51 -19.24 -2.83
CA GLY A 57 4.85 -18.81 -3.17
C GLY A 57 5.01 -17.29 -3.25
N VAL A 58 4.20 -16.55 -2.49
CA VAL A 58 4.23 -15.08 -2.45
C VAL A 58 5.09 -14.64 -1.28
N ASN A 59 6.06 -13.75 -1.56
CA ASN A 59 6.88 -13.13 -0.53
C ASN A 59 6.08 -12.04 0.18
N MET A 60 5.86 -12.19 1.49
CA MET A 60 5.15 -11.18 2.28
C MET A 60 6.17 -10.32 3.04
N GLU A 61 6.30 -9.06 2.61
CA GLU A 61 7.16 -8.09 3.27
C GLU A 61 6.33 -7.24 4.24
N MET A 62 6.80 -7.13 5.48
CA MET A 62 6.14 -6.35 6.52
C MET A 62 6.81 -5.01 6.67
N CYS A 63 6.02 -3.95 6.73
CA CYS A 63 6.51 -2.59 6.95
C CYS A 63 5.58 -1.87 7.92
N ASP A 64 6.06 -1.63 9.13
CA ASP A 64 5.28 -0.92 10.15
C ASP A 64 5.49 0.59 9.96
N LEU A 65 4.51 1.25 9.35
CA LEU A 65 4.53 2.70 9.15
C LEU A 65 3.86 3.45 10.29
N GLY A 66 2.97 2.78 11.04
CA GLY A 66 2.09 3.49 11.94
C GLY A 66 1.14 4.42 11.20
N GLU A 67 0.68 5.45 11.88
CA GLU A 67 -0.24 6.43 11.32
C GLU A 67 0.17 7.84 11.72
N ASN A 68 -0.05 8.81 10.82
CA ASN A 68 0.05 10.22 11.16
C ASN A 68 -1.21 10.64 11.95
N SER A 69 -1.01 11.19 13.14
CA SER A 69 -2.10 11.63 13.99
C SER A 69 -1.80 13.01 14.56
N PRO A 70 -2.79 13.92 14.59
CA PRO A 70 -2.57 15.24 15.19
C PRO A 70 -2.01 15.13 16.61
N PRO A 71 -1.12 16.06 17.02
CA PRO A 71 -0.63 17.22 16.25
C PRO A 71 0.62 16.95 15.40
N PHE A 72 1.13 15.71 15.35
CA PHE A 72 2.42 15.44 14.74
C PHE A 72 2.34 14.46 13.57
N VAL A 73 3.23 14.67 12.59
CA VAL A 73 3.59 13.65 11.62
C VAL A 73 4.43 12.60 12.35
N SER A 74 3.95 11.37 12.38
CA SER A 74 4.58 10.29 13.16
C SER A 74 5.05 9.10 12.35
N MET A 75 4.73 9.03 11.05
CA MET A 75 5.28 7.98 10.20
C MET A 75 6.79 8.12 10.08
N PRO A 76 7.59 7.05 10.32
CA PRO A 76 9.04 7.13 10.17
C PRO A 76 9.45 7.31 8.71
N LEU A 77 10.24 8.33 8.42
CA LEU A 77 10.73 8.57 7.06
C LEU A 77 11.55 7.38 6.52
N SER A 78 12.36 6.76 7.38
CA SER A 78 13.15 5.60 6.98
C SER A 78 12.28 4.41 6.58
N ALA A 79 11.19 4.15 7.28
CA ALA A 79 10.25 3.10 6.94
C ALA A 79 9.54 3.40 5.63
N MET A 80 9.13 4.65 5.41
CA MET A 80 8.52 5.06 4.16
C MET A 80 9.48 4.89 2.97
N ARG A 81 10.74 5.27 3.13
CA ARG A 81 11.74 5.07 2.07
C ARG A 81 11.90 3.60 1.72
N LYS A 82 11.94 2.72 2.72
CA LYS A 82 11.99 1.27 2.47
C LYS A 82 10.78 0.77 1.71
N ALA A 83 9.58 1.24 2.08
CA ALA A 83 8.36 0.86 1.39
C ALA A 83 8.39 1.29 -0.08
N VAL A 84 8.76 2.54 -0.35
CA VAL A 84 8.82 3.08 -1.71
C VAL A 84 9.92 2.37 -2.52
N ASP A 85 11.07 2.10 -1.91
CA ASP A 85 12.14 1.34 -2.56
C ASP A 85 11.67 -0.06 -2.95
N PHE A 86 10.93 -0.73 -2.06
CA PHE A 86 10.39 -2.05 -2.32
C PHE A 86 9.44 -2.03 -3.52
N LEU A 87 8.54 -1.05 -3.60
CA LEU A 87 7.61 -0.90 -4.71
C LEU A 87 8.32 -0.52 -6.02
N SER A 88 9.42 0.21 -5.92
CA SER A 88 10.19 0.66 -7.08
C SER A 88 11.05 -0.43 -7.69
N ASP A 89 11.35 -1.47 -6.93
CA ASP A 89 12.19 -2.58 -7.39
C ASP A 89 11.38 -3.56 -8.25
N ARG A 90 11.67 -3.58 -9.53
CA ARG A 90 10.96 -4.45 -10.49
C ARG A 90 11.09 -5.93 -10.17
N ARG A 91 12.14 -6.33 -9.47
CA ARG A 91 12.34 -7.74 -9.09
C ARG A 91 11.28 -8.24 -8.12
N ASN A 92 10.60 -7.33 -7.40
CA ASN A 92 9.54 -7.67 -6.46
C ASN A 92 8.17 -7.77 -7.14
N ARG A 93 8.05 -7.32 -8.38
CA ARG A 93 6.77 -7.25 -9.09
C ARG A 93 6.35 -8.58 -9.70
N PRO A 94 5.05 -8.83 -9.80
CA PRO A 94 3.90 -8.01 -9.39
C PRO A 94 3.75 -7.92 -7.88
N ILE A 95 3.45 -6.71 -7.38
CA ILE A 95 3.34 -6.40 -5.94
C ILE A 95 1.94 -5.89 -5.60
N LEU A 96 1.40 -6.36 -4.49
CA LEU A 96 0.23 -5.74 -3.86
C LEU A 96 0.69 -5.02 -2.60
N VAL A 97 0.42 -3.71 -2.50
CA VAL A 97 0.59 -2.95 -1.26
C VAL A 97 -0.76 -2.75 -0.60
N HIS A 98 -0.86 -3.02 0.69
CA HIS A 98 -2.12 -2.89 1.40
C HIS A 98 -1.94 -2.46 2.86
N CYS A 99 -2.98 -1.86 3.41
CA CYS A 99 -3.19 -1.66 4.83
C CYS A 99 -4.56 -2.26 5.20
N LEU A 100 -5.22 -1.79 6.26
CA LEU A 100 -6.54 -2.32 6.61
C LEU A 100 -7.61 -1.92 5.60
N THR A 101 -7.70 -0.64 5.26
CA THR A 101 -8.76 -0.11 4.39
C THR A 101 -8.30 0.22 2.98
N GLY A 102 -7.00 0.32 2.74
CA GLY A 102 -6.45 0.76 1.46
C GLY A 102 -6.55 2.26 1.24
N LYS A 103 -6.84 3.04 2.29
CA LYS A 103 -7.11 4.48 2.18
C LYS A 103 -5.93 5.36 2.57
N THR A 104 -5.57 5.40 3.86
CA THR A 104 -4.63 6.41 4.36
C THR A 104 -3.18 5.94 4.34
N GLN A 105 -2.84 4.84 5.01
CA GLN A 105 -1.46 4.34 5.01
C GLN A 105 -1.02 3.96 3.59
N THR A 106 -1.83 3.16 2.90
CA THR A 106 -1.59 2.80 1.50
C THR A 106 -1.54 4.05 0.62
N GLY A 107 -2.47 4.99 0.83
CA GLY A 107 -2.50 6.25 0.08
C GLY A 107 -1.25 7.09 0.29
N CYS A 108 -0.72 7.13 1.50
CA CYS A 108 0.51 7.86 1.81
C CYS A 108 1.72 7.23 1.09
N VAL A 109 1.82 5.90 1.11
CA VAL A 109 2.90 5.19 0.41
C VAL A 109 2.82 5.44 -1.11
N VAL A 110 1.64 5.31 -1.69
CA VAL A 110 1.44 5.55 -3.12
C VAL A 110 1.75 7.01 -3.46
N GLY A 111 1.33 7.95 -2.63
CA GLY A 111 1.65 9.37 -2.82
C GLY A 111 3.17 9.63 -2.83
N CYS A 112 3.89 9.01 -1.90
CA CYS A 112 5.35 9.12 -1.85
C CYS A 112 6.01 8.47 -3.07
N LEU A 113 5.46 7.34 -3.54
CA LEU A 113 5.93 6.73 -4.79
C LEU A 113 5.73 7.68 -5.97
N ARG A 114 4.58 8.35 -6.06
CA ARG A 114 4.31 9.34 -7.11
C ARG A 114 5.27 10.52 -7.04
N ARG A 115 5.65 10.96 -5.82
CA ARG A 115 6.69 11.98 -5.66
C ARG A 115 7.99 11.54 -6.33
N ARG A 116 8.40 10.31 -6.09
CA ARG A 116 9.61 9.75 -6.72
C ARG A 116 9.46 9.64 -8.23
N GLN A 117 8.24 9.39 -8.72
CA GLN A 117 7.93 9.34 -10.16
C GLN A 117 7.78 10.72 -10.79
N LYS A 118 7.96 11.80 -10.01
CA LYS A 118 7.90 13.20 -10.47
C LYS A 118 6.51 13.64 -10.94
N TRP A 119 5.46 13.09 -10.34
CA TRP A 119 4.12 13.59 -10.56
C TRP A 119 3.95 14.98 -9.96
N SER A 120 3.06 15.80 -10.54
CA SER A 120 2.70 17.09 -9.94
C SER A 120 2.00 16.89 -8.60
N MET A 121 2.18 17.84 -7.67
CA MET A 121 1.54 17.75 -6.36
C MET A 121 0.02 17.74 -6.47
N GLY A 122 -0.55 18.48 -7.41
CA GLY A 122 -2.00 18.46 -7.63
C GLY A 122 -2.51 17.08 -8.00
N ALA A 123 -1.83 16.40 -8.92
CA ALA A 123 -2.21 15.04 -9.33
C ALA A 123 -2.07 14.04 -8.18
N ILE A 124 -1.02 14.17 -7.38
CA ILE A 124 -0.79 13.29 -6.23
C ILE A 124 -1.89 13.47 -5.18
N PHE A 125 -2.23 14.71 -4.85
CA PHE A 125 -3.27 15.00 -3.86
C PHE A 125 -4.65 14.58 -4.36
N ASP A 126 -4.95 14.72 -5.65
CA ASP A 126 -6.20 14.24 -6.23
C ASP A 126 -6.32 12.71 -6.09
N GLU A 127 -5.26 11.99 -6.39
CA GLU A 127 -5.25 10.54 -6.24
C GLU A 127 -5.43 10.14 -4.78
N TYR A 128 -4.68 10.76 -3.87
CA TYR A 128 -4.79 10.46 -2.45
C TYR A 128 -6.21 10.71 -1.94
N ALA A 129 -6.79 11.86 -2.25
CA ALA A 129 -8.13 12.24 -1.80
C ALA A 129 -9.20 11.30 -2.37
N ARG A 130 -9.05 10.88 -3.61
CA ARG A 130 -10.02 10.00 -4.26
C ARG A 130 -10.14 8.65 -3.56
N PHE A 131 -9.02 8.08 -3.13
CA PHE A 131 -9.02 6.80 -2.40
C PHE A 131 -9.33 6.97 -0.92
N ALA A 132 -8.85 8.02 -0.29
CA ALA A 132 -9.04 8.25 1.14
C ALA A 132 -10.45 8.75 1.48
N GLY A 133 -11.06 9.52 0.58
CA GLY A 133 -12.40 10.07 0.80
C GLY A 133 -12.48 10.85 2.12
N HIS A 134 -13.47 10.52 2.94
CA HIS A 134 -13.65 11.16 4.26
C HIS A 134 -12.55 10.84 5.26
N SER A 135 -11.74 9.81 4.98
CA SER A 135 -10.61 9.44 5.84
C SER A 135 -9.34 10.24 5.54
N ALA A 136 -9.35 11.12 4.54
CA ALA A 136 -8.18 11.92 4.17
C ALA A 136 -7.62 12.70 5.35
N LYS A 137 -6.29 12.67 5.51
CA LYS A 137 -5.59 13.33 6.62
C LYS A 137 -4.67 14.41 6.07
N PRO A 138 -4.81 15.68 6.55
CA PRO A 138 -3.87 16.74 6.17
C PRO A 138 -2.41 16.40 6.50
N LEU A 139 -2.16 15.68 7.60
CA LEU A 139 -0.81 15.26 7.95
C LEU A 139 -0.20 14.27 6.95
N ASP A 140 -1.02 13.42 6.33
CA ASP A 140 -0.55 12.54 5.26
C ASP A 140 -0.14 13.35 4.04
N MET A 141 -0.93 14.35 3.67
CA MET A 141 -0.62 15.25 2.56
C MET A 141 0.68 16.02 2.82
N GLN A 142 0.86 16.51 4.05
CA GLN A 142 2.09 17.18 4.46
C GLN A 142 3.29 16.23 4.36
N PHE A 143 3.13 15.00 4.80
CA PHE A 143 4.18 13.99 4.71
C PHE A 143 4.60 13.77 3.26
N ILE A 144 3.61 13.57 2.37
CA ILE A 144 3.86 13.35 0.94
C ILE A 144 4.58 14.55 0.33
N GLU A 145 4.15 15.77 0.66
CA GLU A 145 4.75 16.99 0.14
C GLU A 145 6.22 17.13 0.50
N LEU A 146 6.59 16.70 1.72
CA LEU A 146 7.95 16.81 2.24
C LEU A 146 8.83 15.59 1.90
N PHE A 147 8.25 14.55 1.34
CA PHE A 147 8.99 13.33 1.01
C PHE A 147 9.94 13.54 -0.18
N GLU A 148 11.16 12.97 -0.07
CA GLU A 148 12.19 13.01 -1.11
C GLU A 148 12.61 11.62 -1.55
#